data_b681c6d84f8cb0b79d60a601dab196be
#
_entry.id   b681c6d84f8cb0b79d60a601dab196be
#
_cell.length_a   1.000
_cell.length_b   1.000
_cell.length_c   1.000
_cell.angle_alpha   90.00
_cell.angle_beta   90.00
_cell.angle_gamma   90.00
#
_symmetry.space_group_name_H-M   'P 1'
#
loop_
_entity.id
_entity.type
_entity.pdbx_description
1 polymer ?
#
loop_
_entity_poly.entity_id
_entity_poly.type
_entity_poly.pdbx_seq_one_letter_code
_entity_poly.pdbx_strand_id
1 'polypeptide(L)'
;MATMTELEEIRHLIREFRDARDWMQFHNPKNLACSISIEANELLEHFQWKTPEESLAVTGEKKATIAHEIADVAVYLIELADNLGIDLVQAIRDKLAHNAAKYPVNKSKGSAAKYNEL
;
A
#
# COMPACT_ATOMS: atom_id res chain seq x y z
N MET A 1 -15.72 -26.36 5.65
CA MET A 1 -14.59 -25.73 4.93
C MET A 1 -14.46 -24.26 5.37
N ALA A 2 -13.26 -23.82 5.55
CA ALA A 2 -13.00 -22.42 5.90
C ALA A 2 -13.35 -21.52 4.70
N THR A 3 -14.04 -20.40 4.97
CA THR A 3 -14.33 -19.38 3.98
C THR A 3 -13.06 -18.55 3.70
N MET A 4 -12.81 -18.20 2.44
CA MET A 4 -11.71 -17.31 2.10
C MET A 4 -11.91 -15.93 2.72
N THR A 5 -10.82 -15.33 3.21
CA THR A 5 -10.81 -13.93 3.64
C THR A 5 -10.91 -13.02 2.41
N GLU A 6 -11.29 -11.76 2.63
CA GLU A 6 -11.32 -10.76 1.55
C GLU A 6 -9.95 -10.61 0.89
N LEU A 7 -8.87 -10.63 1.68
CA LEU A 7 -7.53 -10.54 1.14
C LEU A 7 -7.18 -11.73 0.25
N GLU A 8 -7.58 -12.92 0.65
CA GLU A 8 -7.38 -14.13 -0.16
C GLU A 8 -8.14 -14.05 -1.48
N GLU A 9 -9.39 -13.56 -1.44
CA GLU A 9 -10.20 -13.36 -2.65
C GLU A 9 -9.53 -12.36 -3.60
N ILE A 10 -9.06 -11.24 -3.08
CA ILE A 10 -8.37 -10.21 -3.87
C ILE A 10 -7.07 -10.78 -4.46
N ARG A 11 -6.32 -11.55 -3.68
CA ARG A 11 -5.10 -12.21 -4.16
C ARG A 11 -5.39 -13.11 -5.35
N HIS A 12 -6.47 -13.90 -5.28
CA HIS A 12 -6.90 -14.75 -6.40
C HIS A 12 -7.27 -13.92 -7.62
N LEU A 13 -8.00 -12.82 -7.45
CA LEU A 13 -8.38 -11.93 -8.56
C LEU A 13 -7.14 -11.31 -9.23
N ILE A 14 -6.14 -10.92 -8.45
CA ILE A 14 -4.89 -10.39 -8.97
C ILE A 14 -4.15 -11.44 -9.79
N ARG A 15 -4.05 -12.67 -9.27
CA ARG A 15 -3.42 -13.78 -9.99
C ARG A 15 -4.13 -14.07 -11.31
N GLU A 16 -5.44 -14.14 -11.30
CA GLU A 16 -6.24 -14.40 -12.50
C GLU A 16 -6.03 -13.30 -13.54
N PHE A 17 -6.07 -12.06 -13.13
CA PHE A 17 -5.84 -10.91 -14.00
C PHE A 17 -4.46 -10.96 -14.66
N ARG A 18 -3.42 -11.20 -13.86
CA ARG A 18 -2.04 -11.31 -14.29
C ARG A 18 -1.83 -12.50 -15.24
N ASP A 19 -2.33 -13.68 -14.83
CA ASP A 19 -2.07 -14.94 -15.55
C ASP A 19 -2.83 -15.01 -16.88
N ALA A 20 -4.03 -14.45 -16.95
CA ALA A 20 -4.81 -14.35 -18.18
C ALA A 20 -4.07 -13.55 -19.27
N ARG A 21 -3.15 -12.68 -18.87
CA ARG A 21 -2.35 -11.82 -19.77
C ARG A 21 -0.92 -12.29 -19.94
N ASP A 22 -0.58 -13.41 -19.33
CA ASP A 22 0.79 -13.95 -19.32
C ASP A 22 1.82 -12.91 -18.81
N TRP A 23 1.45 -12.19 -17.77
CA TRP A 23 2.28 -11.12 -17.22
C TRP A 23 3.20 -11.56 -16.09
N MET A 24 3.06 -12.78 -15.57
CA MET A 24 3.94 -13.25 -14.49
C MET A 24 5.42 -13.17 -14.90
N GLN A 25 5.73 -13.40 -16.15
CA GLN A 25 7.10 -13.31 -16.68
C GLN A 25 7.71 -11.91 -16.47
N PHE A 26 6.89 -10.87 -16.37
CA PHE A 26 7.34 -9.49 -16.15
C PHE A 26 7.24 -9.05 -14.68
N HIS A 27 6.53 -9.80 -13.85
CA HIS A 27 6.21 -9.45 -12.46
C HIS A 27 7.17 -10.09 -11.46
N ASN A 28 8.48 -9.95 -11.72
CA ASN A 28 9.50 -10.33 -10.74
C ASN A 28 9.57 -9.26 -9.63
N PRO A 29 10.18 -9.56 -8.48
CA PRO A 29 10.23 -8.64 -7.35
C PRO A 29 10.80 -7.26 -7.68
N LYS A 30 11.84 -7.19 -8.49
CA LYS A 30 12.46 -5.92 -8.89
C LYS A 30 11.48 -5.06 -9.69
N ASN A 31 10.83 -5.65 -10.68
CA ASN A 31 9.87 -4.92 -11.52
C ASN A 31 8.64 -4.51 -10.72
N LEU A 32 8.14 -5.36 -9.83
CA LEU A 32 7.02 -5.01 -8.95
C LEU A 32 7.38 -3.85 -8.02
N ALA A 33 8.58 -3.86 -7.44
CA ALA A 33 9.07 -2.75 -6.61
C ALA A 33 9.14 -1.44 -7.41
N CYS A 34 9.61 -1.50 -8.66
CA CYS A 34 9.59 -0.33 -9.55
C CYS A 34 8.17 0.16 -9.81
N SER A 35 7.24 -0.74 -10.10
CA SER A 35 5.84 -0.39 -10.34
C SER A 35 5.20 0.25 -9.12
N ILE A 36 5.47 -0.27 -7.92
CA ILE A 36 4.99 0.32 -6.67
C ILE A 36 5.47 1.77 -6.54
N SER A 37 6.74 2.02 -6.81
CA SER A 37 7.31 3.37 -6.76
C SER A 37 6.66 4.31 -7.78
N ILE A 38 6.47 3.85 -9.00
CA ILE A 38 5.83 4.62 -10.07
C ILE A 38 4.40 4.98 -9.70
N GLU A 39 3.62 4.01 -9.25
CA GLU A 39 2.22 4.24 -8.86
C GLU A 39 2.10 5.15 -7.62
N ALA A 40 3.02 5.02 -6.67
CA ALA A 40 3.09 5.91 -5.52
C ALA A 40 3.37 7.36 -5.95
N ASN A 41 4.21 7.55 -6.96
CA ASN A 41 4.47 8.87 -7.53
C ASN A 41 3.27 9.43 -8.26
N GLU A 42 2.49 8.61 -8.96
CA GLU A 42 1.24 9.04 -9.60
C GLU A 42 0.23 9.50 -8.54
N LEU A 43 0.17 8.81 -7.40
CA LEU A 43 -0.64 9.25 -6.27
C LEU A 43 -0.14 10.61 -5.75
N LEU A 44 1.16 10.79 -5.61
CA LEU A 44 1.77 12.04 -5.16
C LEU A 44 1.41 13.21 -6.09
N GLU A 45 1.38 13.01 -7.40
CA GLU A 45 1.06 14.05 -8.38
C GLU A 45 -0.27 14.74 -8.11
N HIS A 46 -1.24 14.02 -7.54
CA HIS A 46 -2.54 14.60 -7.19
C HIS A 46 -2.48 15.63 -6.07
N PHE A 47 -1.42 15.60 -5.25
CA PHE A 47 -1.27 16.44 -4.06
C PHE A 47 -0.04 17.34 -4.12
N GLN A 48 0.87 17.13 -5.06
CA GLN A 48 2.18 17.74 -5.13
C GLN A 48 2.16 19.28 -4.99
N TRP A 49 1.20 19.91 -5.61
CA TRP A 49 1.09 21.37 -5.66
C TRP A 49 -0.01 21.94 -4.76
N LYS A 50 -0.58 21.09 -3.91
CA LYS A 50 -1.65 21.50 -3.00
C LYS A 50 -1.10 21.83 -1.62
N THR A 51 -1.76 22.78 -0.94
CA THR A 51 -1.55 23.01 0.49
C THR A 51 -2.16 21.85 1.28
N PRO A 52 -1.77 21.64 2.56
CA PRO A 52 -2.43 20.67 3.41
C PRO A 52 -3.95 20.85 3.47
N GLU A 53 -4.43 22.08 3.57
CA GLU A 53 -5.84 22.42 3.61
C GLU A 53 -6.55 22.01 2.31
N GLU A 54 -5.95 22.33 1.16
CA GLU A 54 -6.49 21.94 -0.14
C GLU A 54 -6.55 20.43 -0.31
N SER A 55 -5.56 19.70 0.25
CA SER A 55 -5.53 18.23 0.18
C SER A 55 -6.70 17.58 0.91
N LEU A 56 -7.23 18.23 1.95
CA LEU A 56 -8.38 17.76 2.71
C LEU A 56 -9.71 17.96 1.97
N ALA A 57 -9.74 18.79 0.96
CA ALA A 57 -10.95 19.17 0.23
C ALA A 57 -11.20 18.34 -1.03
N VAL A 58 -10.56 17.20 -1.16
CA VAL A 58 -10.70 16.34 -2.36
C VAL A 58 -12.07 15.65 -2.37
N THR A 59 -12.81 15.86 -3.45
CA THR A 59 -14.16 15.30 -3.64
C THR A 59 -14.41 14.91 -5.11
N GLY A 60 -15.53 14.25 -5.37
CA GLY A 60 -16.03 13.97 -6.72
C GLY A 60 -15.11 13.12 -7.57
N GLU A 61 -14.94 13.53 -8.84
CA GLU A 61 -14.11 12.81 -9.81
C GLU A 61 -12.64 12.69 -9.37
N LYS A 62 -12.13 13.71 -8.71
CA LYS A 62 -10.75 13.71 -8.21
C LYS A 62 -10.55 12.61 -7.15
N LYS A 63 -11.52 12.47 -6.25
CA LYS A 63 -11.49 11.41 -5.23
C LYS A 63 -11.53 10.01 -5.87
N ALA A 64 -12.35 9.85 -6.91
CA ALA A 64 -12.43 8.58 -7.65
C ALA A 64 -11.09 8.25 -8.33
N THR A 65 -10.44 9.23 -8.94
CA THR A 65 -9.13 9.06 -9.57
C THR A 65 -8.07 8.69 -8.54
N ILE A 66 -8.06 9.36 -7.39
CA ILE A 66 -7.14 9.05 -6.28
C ILE A 66 -7.38 7.62 -5.76
N ALA A 67 -8.64 7.20 -5.66
CA ALA A 67 -8.97 5.83 -5.25
C ALA A 67 -8.36 4.81 -6.19
N HIS A 68 -8.36 5.04 -7.49
CA HIS A 68 -7.71 4.17 -8.48
C HIS A 68 -6.20 4.10 -8.28
N GLU A 69 -5.54 5.23 -7.99
CA GLU A 69 -4.10 5.26 -7.73
C GLU A 69 -3.75 4.52 -6.44
N ILE A 70 -4.55 4.69 -5.39
CA ILE A 70 -4.38 3.94 -4.13
C ILE A 70 -4.52 2.44 -4.41
N ALA A 71 -5.52 2.06 -5.20
CA ALA A 71 -5.76 0.66 -5.55
C ALA A 71 -4.58 0.07 -6.34
N ASP A 72 -4.01 0.82 -7.29
CA ASP A 72 -2.85 0.37 -8.07
C ASP A 72 -1.65 0.08 -7.18
N VAL A 73 -1.35 0.96 -6.21
CA VAL A 73 -0.27 0.73 -5.24
C VAL A 73 -0.54 -0.52 -4.41
N ALA A 74 -1.78 -0.66 -3.92
CA ALA A 74 -2.17 -1.81 -3.10
C ALA A 74 -2.09 -3.13 -3.87
N VAL A 75 -2.54 -3.16 -5.12
CA VAL A 75 -2.49 -4.35 -5.97
C VAL A 75 -1.05 -4.84 -6.13
N TYR A 76 -0.12 -3.96 -6.46
CA TYR A 76 1.28 -4.35 -6.63
C TYR A 76 1.94 -4.77 -5.31
N LEU A 77 1.58 -4.14 -4.19
CA LEU A 77 2.07 -4.55 -2.87
C LEU A 77 1.58 -5.94 -2.49
N ILE A 78 0.31 -6.22 -2.72
CA ILE A 78 -0.30 -7.53 -2.44
C ILE A 78 0.35 -8.61 -3.32
N GLU A 79 0.53 -8.32 -4.61
CA GLU A 79 1.17 -9.26 -5.53
C GLU A 79 2.62 -9.53 -5.15
N LEU A 80 3.39 -8.50 -4.80
CA LEU A 80 4.79 -8.67 -4.39
C LEU A 80 4.89 -9.55 -3.14
N ALA A 81 4.07 -9.28 -2.14
CA ALA A 81 4.04 -10.10 -0.92
C ALA A 81 3.68 -11.55 -1.25
N ASP A 82 2.68 -11.75 -2.10
CA ASP A 82 2.25 -13.07 -2.54
C ASP A 82 3.37 -13.83 -3.25
N ASN A 83 4.01 -13.18 -4.20
CA ASN A 83 5.09 -13.80 -4.99
C ASN A 83 6.33 -14.14 -4.14
N LEU A 84 6.57 -13.41 -3.06
CA LEU A 84 7.66 -13.67 -2.13
C LEU A 84 7.28 -14.63 -1.00
N GLY A 85 6.03 -15.09 -0.95
CA GLY A 85 5.56 -15.97 0.12
C GLY A 85 5.45 -15.26 1.46
N ILE A 86 5.24 -13.95 1.46
CA ILE A 86 5.09 -13.15 2.67
C ILE A 86 3.61 -13.08 3.06
N ASP A 87 3.31 -13.42 4.31
CA ASP A 87 1.99 -13.20 4.90
C ASP A 87 1.86 -11.70 5.20
N LEU A 88 1.18 -10.97 4.32
CA LEU A 88 1.07 -9.53 4.40
C LEU A 88 0.35 -9.07 5.67
N VAL A 89 -0.72 -9.74 6.06
CA VAL A 89 -1.48 -9.40 7.27
C VAL A 89 -0.58 -9.51 8.51
N GLN A 90 0.14 -10.62 8.62
CA GLN A 90 1.04 -10.82 9.75
C GLN A 90 2.22 -9.83 9.72
N ALA A 91 2.77 -9.56 8.54
CA ALA A 91 3.84 -8.57 8.39
C ALA A 91 3.39 -7.17 8.85
N ILE A 92 2.17 -6.78 8.53
CA ILE A 92 1.59 -5.50 8.98
C ILE A 92 1.43 -5.49 10.50
N ARG A 93 0.88 -6.56 11.09
CA ARG A 93 0.70 -6.66 12.54
C ARG A 93 2.04 -6.58 13.28
N ASP A 94 3.03 -7.31 12.80
CA ASP A 94 4.37 -7.33 13.39
C ASP A 94 5.02 -5.95 13.29
N LYS A 95 4.86 -5.28 12.16
CA LYS A 95 5.44 -3.95 11.96
C LYS A 95 4.79 -2.91 12.83
N LEU A 96 3.48 -2.96 13.02
CA LEU A 96 2.76 -2.06 13.92
C LEU A 96 3.22 -2.25 15.38
N ALA A 97 3.41 -3.49 15.82
CA ALA A 97 3.93 -3.78 17.16
C ALA A 97 5.35 -3.23 17.33
N HIS A 98 6.20 -3.41 16.32
CA HIS A 98 7.56 -2.88 16.30
C HIS A 98 7.56 -1.34 16.37
N ASN A 99 6.68 -0.69 15.60
CA ASN A 99 6.55 0.76 15.61
C ASN A 99 5.99 1.28 16.95
N ALA A 100 5.07 0.56 17.57
CA ALA A 100 4.55 0.91 18.90
C ALA A 100 5.66 0.95 19.95
N ALA A 101 6.62 0.04 19.86
CA ALA A 101 7.78 0.03 20.75
C ALA A 101 8.72 1.21 20.51
N LYS A 102 8.90 1.63 19.23
CA LYS A 102 9.71 2.79 18.88
C LYS A 102 9.06 4.13 19.23
N TYR A 103 7.74 4.18 19.20
CA TYR A 103 6.94 5.38 19.40
C TYR A 103 5.98 5.21 20.60
N PRO A 104 6.48 5.11 21.83
CA PRO A 104 5.60 4.98 23.00
C PRO A 104 4.68 6.19 23.12
N VAL A 105 3.43 5.94 23.48
CA VAL A 105 2.36 6.97 23.50
C VAL A 105 2.76 8.19 24.32
N ASN A 106 3.35 7.99 25.49
CA ASN A 106 3.73 9.07 26.39
C ASN A 106 4.77 10.03 25.81
N LYS A 107 5.55 9.59 24.81
CA LYS A 107 6.56 10.42 24.15
C LYS A 107 6.14 10.92 22.78
N SER A 108 5.25 10.18 22.12
CA SER A 108 4.92 10.39 20.70
C SER A 108 3.63 11.16 20.49
N LYS A 109 2.73 11.17 21.47
CA LYS A 109 1.41 11.78 21.31
C LYS A 109 1.51 13.26 20.98
N GLY A 110 0.92 13.65 19.84
CA GLY A 110 0.92 15.04 19.41
C GLY A 110 2.23 15.52 18.78
N SER A 111 3.19 14.62 18.55
CA SER A 111 4.49 14.95 17.95
C SER A 111 4.69 14.19 16.64
N ALA A 112 5.27 14.85 15.64
CA ALA A 112 5.69 14.24 14.39
C ALA A 112 7.20 13.93 14.37
N ALA A 113 7.86 14.07 15.52
CA ALA A 113 9.30 13.81 15.62
C ALA A 113 9.62 12.33 15.39
N LYS A 114 10.77 12.06 14.77
CA LYS A 114 11.24 10.70 14.57
C LYS A 114 11.62 10.07 15.92
N TYR A 115 11.55 8.73 15.99
CA TYR A 115 11.77 7.99 17.26
C TYR A 115 13.09 8.31 17.95
N ASN A 116 14.14 8.64 17.20
CA ASN A 116 15.45 8.98 17.75
C ASN A 116 15.57 10.45 18.23
N GLU A 117 14.50 11.23 18.03
CA GLU A 117 14.42 12.63 18.46
C GLU A 117 13.42 12.84 19.61
N LEU A 118 12.79 11.78 20.05
CA LEU A 118 11.80 11.80 21.13
C LEU A 118 12.44 11.89 22.52
#